data_9a6182fdc0ac8dfe6883d1d620d2d751
#
_entry.id   9a6182fdc0ac8dfe6883d1d620d2d751
#
_cell.length_a   1.000
_cell.length_b   1.000
_cell.length_c   1.000
_cell.angle_alpha   90.00
_cell.angle_beta   90.00
_cell.angle_gamma   90.00
#
_symmetry.space_group_name_H-M   'P 1'
#
loop_
_entity.id
_entity.type
_entity.pdbx_description
1 polymer ?
#
loop_
_entity_poly.entity_id
_entity_poly.type
_entity_poly.pdbx_seq_one_letter_code
_entity_poly.pdbx_strand_id
1 'polypeptide(L)'
;YQYLIDADITGEVMAGNTPVAFNIHAEYQYQDYEVIPSAGRLDDEIYGGDDAIKIIQGSTRYGFGDRSRMSLGVELAAPINDKLEVTFATRYDSYDDDSSSVGSRVSSMFNFAYRPTEDFLLRGSAGQTFRAPDMHYIYSQPSSVFSYGTDYPQCYANFLAGATGTGPIAPGDLATKASLCGFQGSYGSYRKTYQSGDKNLQEEEGENYSIGFVLNIGENVSWQWDAFHVYLENGVAQESNTSQLVAEGVCLYGQAF
;
A
#
# COMPACT_ATOMS: atom_id res chain seq x y z
N TYR A 1 15.66 -8.36 -13.00
CA TYR A 1 15.64 -7.41 -14.13
C TYR A 1 14.20 -7.11 -14.56
N GLN A 2 14.03 -6.09 -15.38
CA GLN A 2 12.74 -5.68 -15.89
C GLN A 2 12.88 -5.22 -17.33
N TYR A 3 11.88 -5.50 -18.17
CA TYR A 3 11.71 -4.86 -19.47
C TYR A 3 10.23 -4.47 -19.68
N LEU A 4 10.04 -3.45 -20.48
CA LEU A 4 8.73 -2.88 -20.81
C LEU A 4 8.72 -2.57 -22.30
N ILE A 5 7.61 -2.89 -22.94
CA ILE A 5 7.30 -2.55 -24.33
C ILE A 5 5.94 -1.88 -24.31
N ASP A 6 5.84 -0.70 -24.88
CA ASP A 6 4.60 0.04 -25.00
C ASP A 6 4.37 0.58 -26.40
N ALA A 7 3.13 0.85 -26.72
CA ALA A 7 2.68 1.45 -27.95
C ALA A 7 1.49 2.36 -27.70
N ASP A 8 1.53 3.54 -28.32
CA ASP A 8 0.48 4.54 -28.25
C ASP A 8 -0.04 4.89 -29.64
N ILE A 9 -1.36 5.00 -29.75
CA ILE A 9 -2.05 5.52 -30.92
C ILE A 9 -2.87 6.72 -30.48
N THR A 10 -2.52 7.89 -30.98
CA THR A 10 -3.23 9.14 -30.69
C THR A 10 -3.88 9.69 -31.95
N GLY A 11 -5.01 10.33 -31.77
CA GLY A 11 -5.73 10.94 -32.89
C GLY A 11 -6.93 11.76 -32.42
N GLU A 12 -7.70 12.20 -33.41
CA GLU A 12 -8.93 12.94 -33.20
C GLU A 12 -10.01 12.37 -34.11
N VAL A 13 -11.21 12.23 -33.59
CA VAL A 13 -12.41 11.83 -34.34
C VAL A 13 -13.53 12.84 -34.11
N MET A 14 -14.38 13.04 -35.10
CA MET A 14 -15.55 13.91 -34.98
C MET A 14 -16.74 13.13 -34.44
N ALA A 15 -17.24 13.49 -33.25
CA ALA A 15 -18.52 13.02 -32.73
C ALA A 15 -19.60 14.09 -33.00
N GLY A 16 -20.23 14.00 -34.15
CA GLY A 16 -21.07 15.07 -34.67
C GLY A 16 -20.22 16.31 -35.02
N ASN A 17 -20.41 17.41 -34.31
CA ASN A 17 -19.63 18.64 -34.48
C ASN A 17 -18.53 18.81 -33.43
N THR A 18 -18.40 17.88 -32.49
CA THR A 18 -17.42 17.96 -31.41
C THR A 18 -16.18 17.14 -31.75
N PRO A 19 -14.97 17.73 -31.82
CA PRO A 19 -13.75 16.99 -31.93
C PRO A 19 -13.47 16.25 -30.62
N VAL A 20 -13.21 14.95 -30.69
CA VAL A 20 -12.85 14.10 -29.57
C VAL A 20 -11.44 13.60 -29.80
N ALA A 21 -10.51 14.07 -28.99
CA ALA A 21 -9.17 13.52 -28.97
C ALA A 21 -9.18 12.18 -28.27
N PHE A 22 -8.41 11.22 -28.79
CA PHE A 22 -8.26 9.91 -28.17
C PHE A 22 -6.80 9.49 -28.07
N ASN A 23 -6.53 8.68 -27.04
CA ASN A 23 -5.31 7.90 -26.91
C ASN A 23 -5.69 6.45 -26.65
N ILE A 24 -5.08 5.51 -27.36
CA ILE A 24 -5.12 4.07 -27.09
C ILE A 24 -3.70 3.65 -26.74
N HIS A 25 -3.53 3.12 -25.55
CA HIS A 25 -2.25 2.68 -25.01
C HIS A 25 -2.26 1.16 -24.80
N ALA A 26 -1.22 0.48 -25.26
CA ALA A 26 -1.00 -0.94 -25.01
C ALA A 26 0.40 -1.12 -24.40
N GLU A 27 0.51 -1.94 -23.36
CA GLU A 27 1.78 -2.15 -22.64
C GLU A 27 1.95 -3.62 -22.29
N TYR A 28 3.16 -4.12 -22.42
CA TYR A 28 3.60 -5.38 -21.85
C TYR A 28 4.83 -5.13 -20.98
N GLN A 29 4.79 -5.61 -19.75
CA GLN A 29 5.88 -5.53 -18.78
C GLN A 29 6.22 -6.92 -18.27
N TYR A 30 7.50 -7.21 -18.16
CA TYR A 30 8.02 -8.39 -17.45
C TYR A 30 9.00 -7.95 -16.38
N GLN A 31 8.87 -8.55 -15.21
CA GLN A 31 9.73 -8.32 -14.05
C GLN A 31 10.24 -9.66 -13.53
N ASP A 32 11.52 -9.74 -13.28
CA ASP A 32 12.17 -10.86 -12.60
C ASP A 32 12.75 -10.35 -11.28
N TYR A 33 12.37 -10.99 -10.21
CA TYR A 33 12.76 -10.67 -8.84
C TYR A 33 13.63 -11.78 -8.30
N GLU A 34 14.85 -11.43 -7.92
CA GLU A 34 15.78 -12.37 -7.31
C GLU A 34 16.55 -11.68 -6.19
N VAL A 35 16.49 -12.25 -4.99
CA VAL A 35 17.32 -11.85 -3.84
C VAL A 35 18.04 -13.08 -3.35
N ILE A 36 19.36 -13.11 -3.55
CA ILE A 36 20.23 -14.18 -3.09
C ILE A 36 21.07 -13.62 -1.95
N PRO A 37 20.90 -14.09 -0.71
CA PRO A 37 21.76 -13.69 0.40
C PRO A 37 23.18 -14.27 0.22
N SER A 38 24.17 -13.55 0.74
CA SER A 38 25.52 -14.12 0.85
C SER A 38 25.52 -15.35 1.78
N ALA A 39 26.46 -16.26 1.54
CA ALA A 39 26.63 -17.46 2.37
C ALA A 39 26.68 -17.09 3.87
N GLY A 40 26.00 -17.88 4.70
CA GLY A 40 25.89 -17.67 6.14
C GLY A 40 24.81 -16.64 6.57
N ARG A 41 23.98 -16.13 5.66
CA ARG A 41 22.85 -15.23 5.96
C ARG A 41 21.48 -15.90 5.87
N LEU A 42 21.42 -17.17 5.50
CA LEU A 42 20.20 -17.95 5.61
C LEU A 42 19.99 -18.39 7.05
N ASP A 43 18.74 -18.53 7.45
CA ASP A 43 18.41 -19.03 8.79
C ASP A 43 18.60 -20.53 8.84
N ASP A 44 19.57 -21.00 9.66
CA ASP A 44 19.92 -22.41 9.78
C ASP A 44 18.78 -23.26 10.32
N GLU A 45 17.89 -22.68 11.16
CA GLU A 45 16.73 -23.39 11.69
C GLU A 45 15.67 -23.65 10.61
N ILE A 46 15.61 -22.80 9.59
CA ILE A 46 14.64 -22.92 8.49
C ILE A 46 15.19 -23.75 7.34
N TYR A 47 16.46 -23.53 6.96
CA TYR A 47 17.03 -24.11 5.73
C TYR A 47 18.05 -25.20 5.97
N GLY A 48 18.50 -25.37 7.21
CA GLY A 48 19.61 -26.27 7.56
C GLY A 48 20.95 -25.78 6.97
N GLY A 49 21.93 -25.59 7.75
CA GLY A 49 23.22 -25.09 7.29
C GLY A 49 24.36 -25.49 8.20
N ASP A 50 25.58 -25.32 7.71
CA ASP A 50 26.79 -25.52 8.50
C ASP A 50 27.06 -24.26 9.33
N ASP A 51 27.16 -24.43 10.64
CA ASP A 51 27.27 -23.38 11.67
C ASP A 51 28.53 -22.48 11.57
N ALA A 52 29.28 -22.58 10.50
CA ALA A 52 30.60 -21.96 10.39
C ALA A 52 30.58 -20.42 10.40
N ILE A 53 29.46 -19.79 10.02
CA ILE A 53 29.33 -18.30 10.02
C ILE A 53 27.92 -17.89 10.47
N LYS A 54 27.74 -17.68 11.78
CA LYS A 54 26.49 -17.13 12.31
C LYS A 54 26.49 -15.62 12.27
N ILE A 55 25.51 -15.03 11.58
CA ILE A 55 25.24 -13.60 11.68
C ILE A 55 24.22 -13.37 12.79
N ILE A 56 24.66 -12.68 13.84
CA ILE A 56 23.96 -12.55 15.12
C ILE A 56 22.65 -11.71 15.01
N GLN A 57 22.39 -11.02 13.91
CA GLN A 57 21.24 -10.08 13.78
C GLN A 57 20.06 -10.60 12.96
N GLY A 58 20.00 -11.88 12.66
CA GLY A 58 18.93 -12.48 11.88
C GLY A 58 19.33 -12.77 10.42
N SER A 59 18.48 -13.51 9.73
CA SER A 59 18.69 -13.90 8.35
C SER A 59 18.31 -12.81 7.36
N THR A 60 18.94 -12.80 6.20
CA THR A 60 18.56 -11.92 5.10
C THR A 60 17.35 -12.52 4.37
N ARG A 61 16.49 -11.68 3.84
CA ARG A 61 15.43 -12.12 2.94
C ARG A 61 16.04 -12.83 1.73
N TYR A 62 15.46 -13.95 1.39
CA TYR A 62 15.74 -14.74 0.21
C TYR A 62 14.46 -14.86 -0.58
N GLY A 63 14.50 -14.83 -1.90
CA GLY A 63 13.30 -15.00 -2.71
C GLY A 63 13.57 -14.82 -4.18
N PHE A 64 12.77 -15.48 -4.97
CA PHE A 64 12.80 -15.38 -6.42
C PHE A 64 11.40 -15.59 -6.99
N GLY A 65 11.13 -14.98 -8.11
CA GLY A 65 9.89 -15.11 -8.86
C GLY A 65 9.81 -14.11 -9.99
N ASP A 66 8.86 -14.28 -10.82
CA ASP A 66 8.63 -13.41 -11.95
C ASP A 66 7.17 -12.95 -12.03
N ARG A 67 6.95 -11.89 -12.77
CA ARG A 67 5.64 -11.32 -13.04
C ARG A 67 5.61 -10.75 -14.43
N SER A 68 4.57 -11.07 -15.20
CA SER A 68 4.22 -10.33 -16.38
C SER A 68 2.94 -9.52 -16.19
N ARG A 69 2.84 -8.40 -16.87
CA ARG A 69 1.65 -7.56 -16.91
C ARG A 69 1.36 -7.14 -18.33
N MET A 70 0.11 -7.31 -18.75
CA MET A 70 -0.44 -6.76 -19.98
C MET A 70 -1.45 -5.68 -19.63
N SER A 71 -1.39 -4.55 -20.33
CA SER A 71 -2.28 -3.43 -20.09
C SER A 71 -2.84 -2.88 -21.39
N LEU A 72 -4.10 -2.47 -21.36
CA LEU A 72 -4.76 -1.77 -22.44
C LEU A 72 -5.52 -0.57 -21.87
N GLY A 73 -5.18 0.63 -22.32
CA GLY A 73 -5.80 1.89 -21.90
C GLY A 73 -6.47 2.62 -23.04
N VAL A 74 -7.54 3.31 -22.72
CA VAL A 74 -8.22 4.24 -23.65
C VAL A 74 -8.50 5.52 -22.89
N GLU A 75 -8.13 6.64 -23.48
CA GLU A 75 -8.47 7.99 -23.00
C GLU A 75 -9.19 8.78 -24.09
N LEU A 76 -10.24 9.48 -23.71
CA LEU A 76 -11.05 10.33 -24.55
C LEU A 76 -11.15 11.72 -23.90
N ALA A 77 -10.80 12.75 -24.65
CA ALA A 77 -10.94 14.14 -24.23
C ALA A 77 -11.79 14.90 -25.23
N ALA A 78 -12.82 15.57 -24.73
CA ALA A 78 -13.77 16.28 -25.57
C ALA A 78 -14.10 17.67 -25.01
N PRO A 79 -13.98 18.75 -25.79
CA PRO A 79 -14.61 20.02 -25.51
C PRO A 79 -16.11 19.90 -25.84
N ILE A 80 -16.95 19.68 -24.82
CA ILE A 80 -18.41 19.57 -24.99
C ILE A 80 -19.00 20.86 -25.53
N ASN A 81 -18.44 21.97 -25.11
CA ASN A 81 -18.70 23.33 -25.62
C ASN A 81 -17.55 24.26 -25.23
N ASP A 82 -17.62 25.53 -25.61
CA ASP A 82 -16.57 26.55 -25.35
C ASP A 82 -16.22 26.73 -23.85
N LYS A 83 -17.05 26.20 -22.95
CA LYS A 83 -16.89 26.37 -21.49
C LYS A 83 -16.65 25.08 -20.75
N LEU A 84 -16.95 23.93 -21.33
CA LEU A 84 -16.89 22.62 -20.66
C LEU A 84 -16.02 21.65 -21.45
N GLU A 85 -14.98 21.19 -20.82
CA GLU A 85 -14.12 20.11 -21.27
C GLU A 85 -14.27 18.92 -20.34
N VAL A 86 -14.33 17.71 -20.89
CA VAL A 86 -14.38 16.46 -20.14
C VAL A 86 -13.33 15.50 -20.64
N THR A 87 -12.76 14.71 -19.73
CA THR A 87 -11.85 13.61 -20.04
C THR A 87 -12.37 12.36 -19.36
N PHE A 88 -12.40 11.26 -20.08
CA PHE A 88 -12.67 9.93 -19.56
C PHE A 88 -11.51 9.01 -19.95
N ALA A 89 -10.97 8.29 -18.98
CA ALA A 89 -9.96 7.28 -19.20
C ALA A 89 -10.37 5.97 -18.54
N THR A 90 -10.04 4.86 -19.17
CA THR A 90 -10.19 3.52 -18.62
C THR A 90 -9.00 2.67 -19.01
N ARG A 91 -8.54 1.82 -18.09
CA ARG A 91 -7.42 0.91 -18.30
C ARG A 91 -7.77 -0.48 -17.75
N TYR A 92 -7.51 -1.46 -18.56
CA TYR A 92 -7.52 -2.87 -18.14
C TYR A 92 -6.09 -3.32 -17.95
N ASP A 93 -5.79 -3.95 -16.83
CA ASP A 93 -4.51 -4.57 -16.51
C ASP A 93 -4.74 -6.04 -16.18
N SER A 94 -3.86 -6.90 -16.67
CA SER A 94 -3.85 -8.33 -16.37
C SER A 94 -2.45 -8.73 -15.94
N TYR A 95 -2.37 -9.36 -14.77
CA TYR A 95 -1.14 -9.85 -14.16
C TYR A 95 -1.07 -11.36 -14.28
N ASP A 96 0.12 -11.87 -14.54
CA ASP A 96 0.45 -13.29 -14.50
C ASP A 96 1.69 -13.47 -13.63
N ASP A 97 1.49 -14.07 -12.46
CA ASP A 97 2.51 -14.38 -11.47
C ASP A 97 2.04 -15.56 -10.60
N ASP A 98 2.87 -16.00 -9.67
CA ASP A 98 2.53 -17.11 -8.77
C ASP A 98 1.55 -16.75 -7.63
N SER A 99 1.04 -15.52 -7.59
CA SER A 99 0.02 -15.17 -6.59
C SER A 99 -1.32 -15.83 -6.90
N SER A 100 -2.07 -16.15 -5.85
CA SER A 100 -3.40 -16.75 -6.00
C SER A 100 -4.52 -15.72 -6.12
N SER A 101 -4.24 -14.46 -5.86
CA SER A 101 -5.25 -13.41 -5.66
C SER A 101 -5.10 -12.22 -6.62
N VAL A 102 -3.89 -11.95 -7.11
CA VAL A 102 -3.67 -10.90 -8.10
C VAL A 102 -4.08 -11.42 -9.47
N GLY A 103 -4.97 -10.70 -10.13
CA GLY A 103 -5.52 -11.12 -11.42
C GLY A 103 -5.61 -9.96 -12.40
N SER A 104 -6.81 -9.72 -12.92
CA SER A 104 -7.07 -8.61 -13.83
C SER A 104 -7.98 -7.58 -13.20
N ARG A 105 -7.72 -6.30 -13.51
CA ARG A 105 -8.50 -5.17 -13.01
C ARG A 105 -8.78 -4.15 -14.10
N VAL A 106 -9.91 -3.47 -13.94
CA VAL A 106 -10.25 -2.27 -14.71
C VAL A 106 -10.23 -1.08 -13.76
N SER A 107 -9.51 -0.05 -14.13
CA SER A 107 -9.56 1.25 -13.44
C SER A 107 -10.07 2.32 -14.40
N SER A 108 -10.88 3.23 -13.89
CA SER A 108 -11.46 4.30 -14.70
C SER A 108 -11.30 5.65 -13.99
N MET A 109 -11.20 6.70 -14.78
CA MET A 109 -11.09 8.07 -14.30
C MET A 109 -11.96 8.99 -15.17
N PHE A 110 -12.61 9.93 -14.51
CA PHE A 110 -13.36 11.01 -15.13
C PHE A 110 -12.87 12.35 -14.60
N ASN A 111 -12.64 13.29 -15.50
CA ASN A 111 -12.29 14.67 -15.16
C ASN A 111 -13.18 15.64 -15.90
N PHE A 112 -13.41 16.80 -15.31
CA PHE A 112 -14.05 17.91 -16.01
C PHE A 112 -13.39 19.24 -15.65
N ALA A 113 -13.44 20.19 -16.59
CA ALA A 113 -13.05 21.58 -16.41
C ALA A 113 -14.16 22.46 -17.00
N TYR A 114 -14.79 23.28 -16.15
CA TYR A 114 -15.86 24.19 -16.53
C TYR A 114 -15.48 25.64 -16.32
N ARG A 115 -15.42 26.41 -17.40
CA ARG A 115 -15.06 27.84 -17.45
C ARG A 115 -16.25 28.66 -17.88
N PRO A 116 -17.20 28.99 -16.98
CA PRO A 116 -18.37 29.84 -17.33
C PRO A 116 -17.98 31.27 -17.75
N THR A 117 -16.85 31.76 -17.20
CA THR A 117 -16.23 33.03 -17.53
C THR A 117 -14.73 32.88 -17.66
N GLU A 118 -14.02 33.86 -18.20
CA GLU A 118 -12.57 33.88 -18.32
C GLU A 118 -11.86 33.87 -16.94
N ASP A 119 -12.53 34.42 -15.93
CA ASP A 119 -12.00 34.58 -14.57
C ASP A 119 -12.31 33.41 -13.63
N PHE A 120 -13.19 32.48 -14.03
CA PHE A 120 -13.63 31.41 -13.15
C PHE A 120 -13.48 30.02 -13.82
N LEU A 121 -12.78 29.14 -13.13
CA LEU A 121 -12.65 27.71 -13.47
C LEU A 121 -13.18 26.87 -12.31
N LEU A 122 -14.16 26.01 -12.58
CA LEU A 122 -14.53 24.87 -11.72
C LEU A 122 -13.96 23.60 -12.32
N ARG A 123 -13.32 22.77 -11.49
CA ARG A 123 -12.74 21.50 -11.92
C ARG A 123 -13.07 20.39 -10.95
N GLY A 124 -13.10 19.17 -11.43
CA GLY A 124 -13.27 18.01 -10.58
C GLY A 124 -12.77 16.73 -11.23
N SER A 125 -12.49 15.75 -10.41
CA SER A 125 -12.08 14.41 -10.84
C SER A 125 -12.71 13.34 -9.96
N ALA A 126 -12.96 12.18 -10.55
CA ALA A 126 -13.31 10.95 -9.84
C ALA A 126 -12.56 9.80 -10.52
N GLY A 127 -11.90 8.96 -9.75
CA GLY A 127 -11.10 7.88 -10.33
C GLY A 127 -10.88 6.74 -9.38
N GLN A 128 -10.64 5.58 -9.97
CA GLN A 128 -10.21 4.36 -9.30
C GLN A 128 -8.77 4.07 -9.66
N THR A 129 -8.03 3.54 -8.72
CA THR A 129 -6.66 3.06 -8.90
C THR A 129 -6.51 1.71 -8.25
N PHE A 130 -5.52 0.95 -8.69
CA PHE A 130 -5.12 -0.25 -7.95
C PHE A 130 -3.61 -0.44 -8.07
N ARG A 131 -3.07 -1.26 -7.17
CA ARG A 131 -1.67 -1.63 -7.15
C ARG A 131 -1.56 -3.09 -6.77
N ALA A 132 -0.90 -3.89 -7.61
CA ALA A 132 -0.51 -5.24 -7.23
C ALA A 132 0.53 -5.19 -6.11
N PRO A 133 0.52 -6.12 -5.14
CA PRO A 133 1.54 -6.20 -4.11
C PRO A 133 2.93 -6.28 -4.71
N ASP A 134 3.91 -5.63 -4.08
CA ASP A 134 5.30 -5.72 -4.53
C ASP A 134 5.80 -7.17 -4.45
N MET A 135 6.62 -7.56 -5.41
CA MET A 135 7.09 -8.95 -5.56
C MET A 135 7.78 -9.49 -4.30
N HIS A 136 8.45 -8.64 -3.52
CA HIS A 136 9.07 -9.08 -2.28
C HIS A 136 8.07 -9.49 -1.19
N TYR A 137 6.83 -8.97 -1.21
CA TYR A 137 5.78 -9.42 -0.31
C TYR A 137 5.17 -10.77 -0.72
N ILE A 138 5.29 -11.14 -1.98
CA ILE A 138 4.76 -12.40 -2.51
C ILE A 138 5.82 -13.50 -2.45
N TYR A 139 7.04 -13.20 -2.91
CA TYR A 139 8.08 -14.21 -3.18
C TYR A 139 9.12 -14.38 -2.07
N SER A 140 9.12 -13.52 -1.02
CA SER A 140 10.08 -13.71 0.08
C SER A 140 9.89 -15.05 0.74
N GLN A 141 10.95 -15.82 0.78
CA GLN A 141 11.01 -17.07 1.52
C GLN A 141 11.11 -16.81 3.03
N PRO A 142 10.76 -17.79 3.88
CA PRO A 142 10.86 -17.64 5.32
C PRO A 142 12.25 -17.14 5.76
N SER A 143 12.25 -16.14 6.61
CA SER A 143 13.46 -15.56 7.19
C SER A 143 13.19 -15.12 8.62
N SER A 144 14.24 -14.90 9.40
CA SER A 144 14.08 -14.41 10.77
C SER A 144 14.80 -13.09 10.98
N VAL A 145 14.26 -12.30 11.89
CA VAL A 145 14.85 -11.03 12.34
C VAL A 145 14.68 -10.90 13.84
N PHE A 146 15.68 -10.35 14.52
CA PHE A 146 15.53 -9.94 15.90
C PHE A 146 14.97 -8.52 15.92
N SER A 147 13.75 -8.38 16.39
CA SER A 147 13.12 -7.08 16.57
C SER A 147 12.72 -6.86 18.03
N TYR A 148 12.77 -5.60 18.43
CA TYR A 148 12.31 -5.21 19.75
C TYR A 148 10.79 -5.20 19.80
N GLY A 149 10.22 -5.81 20.82
CA GLY A 149 8.78 -5.81 21.07
C GLY A 149 8.50 -5.76 22.56
N THR A 150 7.38 -5.15 22.92
CA THR A 150 6.88 -5.16 24.29
C THR A 150 5.83 -6.25 24.44
N ASP A 151 6.05 -7.16 25.36
CA ASP A 151 5.11 -8.24 25.69
C ASP A 151 3.99 -7.70 26.59
N TYR A 152 3.02 -7.05 25.99
CA TYR A 152 1.87 -6.52 26.71
C TYR A 152 1.03 -7.61 27.41
N PRO A 153 0.74 -8.78 26.81
CA PRO A 153 0.06 -9.86 27.50
C PRO A 153 0.76 -10.31 28.78
N GLN A 154 2.08 -10.51 28.72
CA GLN A 154 2.87 -10.90 29.90
C GLN A 154 2.90 -9.79 30.95
N CYS A 155 3.05 -8.53 30.53
CA CYS A 155 3.00 -7.39 31.41
C CYS A 155 1.64 -7.32 32.15
N TYR A 156 0.56 -7.46 31.43
CA TYR A 156 -0.78 -7.42 31.99
C TYR A 156 -1.06 -8.59 32.95
N ALA A 157 -0.64 -9.79 32.59
CA ALA A 157 -0.76 -10.96 33.48
C ALA A 157 -0.03 -10.76 34.80
N ASN A 158 1.17 -10.16 34.77
CA ASN A 158 1.95 -9.89 35.95
C ASN A 158 1.33 -8.77 36.83
N PHE A 159 0.71 -7.76 36.21
CA PHE A 159 -0.07 -6.76 36.94
C PHE A 159 -1.27 -7.35 37.66
N LEU A 160 -2.02 -8.20 37.00
CA LEU A 160 -3.16 -8.91 37.60
C LEU A 160 -2.71 -9.79 38.80
N ALA A 161 -1.54 -10.41 38.68
CA ALA A 161 -0.95 -11.22 39.73
C ALA A 161 -0.30 -10.39 40.87
N GLY A 162 -0.26 -9.05 40.72
CA GLY A 162 0.39 -8.16 41.72
C GLY A 162 1.92 -8.25 41.73
N ALA A 163 2.55 -8.82 40.71
CA ALA A 163 3.98 -9.09 40.65
C ALA A 163 4.85 -7.82 40.59
N THR A 164 4.29 -6.67 40.23
CA THR A 164 5.03 -5.41 40.06
C THR A 164 4.97 -4.48 41.29
N GLY A 165 4.28 -4.89 42.33
CA GLY A 165 4.13 -4.08 43.54
C GLY A 165 3.23 -2.84 43.44
N THR A 166 2.71 -2.56 42.26
CA THR A 166 1.85 -1.40 41.97
C THR A 166 0.35 -1.70 42.09
N GLY A 167 0.00 -2.95 42.43
CA GLY A 167 -1.38 -3.40 42.54
C GLY A 167 -2.08 -3.54 41.19
N PRO A 168 -3.30 -4.09 41.14
CA PRO A 168 -4.04 -4.24 39.92
C PRO A 168 -4.38 -2.86 39.33
N ILE A 169 -4.00 -2.63 38.09
CA ILE A 169 -4.39 -1.43 37.33
C ILE A 169 -5.86 -1.58 36.94
N ALA A 170 -6.66 -0.55 37.24
CA ALA A 170 -8.08 -0.58 36.88
C ALA A 170 -8.28 -0.77 35.39
N PRO A 171 -9.24 -1.63 34.96
CA PRO A 171 -9.59 -1.73 33.55
C PRO A 171 -10.01 -0.35 33.04
N GLY A 172 -9.30 0.19 32.06
CA GLY A 172 -9.60 1.52 31.50
C GLY A 172 -8.48 2.54 31.59
N ASP A 173 -7.46 2.33 32.42
CA ASP A 173 -6.29 3.22 32.46
C ASP A 173 -5.21 2.77 31.45
N LEU A 174 -5.54 2.92 30.15
CA LEU A 174 -4.66 2.59 29.03
C LEU A 174 -3.35 3.39 29.03
N ALA A 175 -3.39 4.66 29.47
CA ALA A 175 -2.22 5.52 29.51
C ALA A 175 -1.21 5.02 30.55
N THR A 176 -1.69 4.62 31.70
CA THR A 176 -0.84 4.05 32.78
C THR A 176 -0.29 2.69 32.38
N LYS A 177 -1.09 1.84 31.71
CA LYS A 177 -0.64 0.54 31.18
C LYS A 177 0.47 0.73 30.15
N ALA A 178 0.26 1.62 29.18
CA ALA A 178 1.25 1.90 28.14
C ALA A 178 2.57 2.44 28.71
N SER A 179 2.52 3.28 29.74
CA SER A 179 3.72 3.83 30.36
C SER A 179 4.50 2.79 31.17
N LEU A 180 3.82 1.88 31.86
CA LEU A 180 4.44 0.85 32.71
C LEU A 180 4.96 -0.35 31.89
N CYS A 181 4.29 -0.69 30.80
CA CYS A 181 4.69 -1.79 29.91
C CYS A 181 5.51 -1.32 28.69
N GLY A 182 5.74 -0.02 28.53
CA GLY A 182 6.40 0.56 27.36
C GLY A 182 7.90 0.28 27.27
N PHE A 183 8.56 0.97 26.37
CA PHE A 183 9.97 0.78 25.97
C PHE A 183 10.97 0.76 27.13
N GLN A 184 10.70 1.46 28.20
CA GLN A 184 11.56 1.47 29.40
C GLN A 184 11.12 0.46 30.46
N GLY A 185 10.05 -0.30 30.22
CA GLY A 185 9.56 -1.31 31.16
C GLY A 185 10.35 -2.61 31.05
N SER A 186 10.24 -3.46 32.07
CA SER A 186 10.92 -4.76 32.17
C SER A 186 10.42 -5.81 31.17
N TYR A 187 9.42 -5.48 30.36
CA TYR A 187 8.75 -6.41 29.44
C TYR A 187 9.13 -6.23 27.96
N GLY A 188 9.93 -5.21 27.67
CA GLY A 188 10.52 -5.03 26.35
C GLY A 188 11.75 -5.91 26.15
N SER A 189 11.81 -6.65 25.06
CA SER A 189 12.94 -7.49 24.71
C SER A 189 13.10 -7.66 23.21
N TYR A 190 14.33 -8.00 22.80
CA TYR A 190 14.55 -8.48 21.44
C TYR A 190 14.06 -9.91 21.32
N ARG A 191 13.19 -10.15 20.34
CA ARG A 191 12.65 -11.46 20.06
C ARG A 191 12.95 -11.84 18.62
N LYS A 192 13.25 -13.10 18.38
CA LYS A 192 13.37 -13.66 17.04
C LYS A 192 11.97 -13.76 16.44
N THR A 193 11.75 -13.06 15.35
CA THR A 193 10.49 -13.05 14.60
C THR A 193 10.73 -13.69 13.27
N TYR A 194 9.82 -14.56 12.86
CA TYR A 194 9.81 -15.14 11.53
C TYR A 194 8.92 -14.34 10.60
N GLN A 195 9.36 -14.18 9.37
CA GLN A 195 8.64 -13.47 8.32
C GLN A 195 8.79 -14.19 6.99
N SER A 196 7.74 -14.17 6.19
CA SER A 196 7.72 -14.73 4.84
C SER A 196 6.85 -13.87 3.94
N GLY A 197 6.95 -14.05 2.64
CA GLY A 197 5.95 -13.58 1.70
C GLY A 197 4.64 -14.34 1.85
N ASP A 198 3.58 -13.77 1.28
CA ASP A 198 2.27 -14.41 1.19
C ASP A 198 1.73 -14.30 -0.24
N LYS A 199 1.51 -15.45 -0.88
CA LYS A 199 0.95 -15.53 -2.23
C LYS A 199 -0.56 -15.23 -2.29
N ASN A 200 -1.23 -15.10 -1.15
CA ASN A 200 -2.66 -14.79 -1.07
C ASN A 200 -2.94 -13.29 -0.87
N LEU A 201 -1.91 -12.45 -0.91
CA LEU A 201 -2.10 -11.00 -0.84
C LEU A 201 -2.95 -10.52 -2.01
N GLN A 202 -3.94 -9.71 -1.69
CA GLN A 202 -4.78 -9.04 -2.67
C GLN A 202 -4.14 -7.73 -3.13
N GLU A 203 -4.58 -7.23 -4.26
CA GLU A 203 -4.23 -5.91 -4.73
C GLU A 203 -4.78 -4.82 -3.80
N GLU A 204 -4.03 -3.74 -3.64
CA GLU A 204 -4.50 -2.51 -3.02
C GLU A 204 -5.42 -1.78 -3.99
N GLU A 205 -6.60 -1.40 -3.55
CA GLU A 205 -7.58 -0.66 -4.35
C GLU A 205 -7.74 0.74 -3.77
N GLY A 206 -7.82 1.74 -4.65
CA GLY A 206 -7.99 3.12 -4.24
C GLY A 206 -9.07 3.84 -5.02
N GLU A 207 -9.78 4.73 -4.34
CA GLU A 207 -10.69 5.68 -4.94
C GLU A 207 -10.26 7.09 -4.60
N ASN A 208 -10.33 7.98 -5.56
CA ASN A 208 -10.05 9.39 -5.34
C ASN A 208 -11.13 10.27 -5.96
N TYR A 209 -11.47 11.31 -5.24
CA TYR A 209 -12.42 12.32 -5.67
C TYR A 209 -11.85 13.69 -5.37
N SER A 210 -11.96 14.61 -6.32
CA SER A 210 -11.57 15.99 -6.09
C SER A 210 -12.57 16.96 -6.71
N ILE A 211 -12.71 18.12 -6.08
CA ILE A 211 -13.42 19.27 -6.62
C ILE A 211 -12.69 20.53 -6.20
N GLY A 212 -12.57 21.49 -7.09
CA GLY A 212 -11.92 22.75 -6.78
C GLY A 212 -12.28 23.83 -7.76
N PHE A 213 -11.95 25.06 -7.41
CA PHE A 213 -12.14 26.21 -8.29
C PHE A 213 -10.94 27.14 -8.27
N VAL A 214 -10.81 27.91 -9.34
CA VAL A 214 -9.89 29.04 -9.45
C VAL A 214 -10.72 30.27 -9.82
N LEU A 215 -10.51 31.36 -9.08
CA LEU A 215 -11.14 32.64 -9.32
C LEU A 215 -10.06 33.73 -9.47
N ASN A 216 -10.00 34.37 -10.62
CA ASN A 216 -9.15 35.53 -10.85
C ASN A 216 -9.93 36.82 -10.48
N ILE A 217 -9.33 37.65 -9.67
CA ILE A 217 -9.91 38.92 -9.19
C ILE A 217 -9.05 40.04 -9.73
N GLY A 218 -9.44 40.59 -10.89
CA GLY A 218 -8.62 41.52 -11.64
C GLY A 218 -7.33 40.91 -12.17
N GLU A 219 -6.35 41.74 -12.52
CA GLU A 219 -5.15 41.30 -13.22
C GLU A 219 -4.10 40.68 -12.29
N ASN A 220 -4.17 40.88 -10.97
CA ASN A 220 -3.05 40.61 -10.06
C ASN A 220 -3.36 39.64 -8.92
N VAL A 221 -4.61 39.17 -8.78
CA VAL A 221 -5.03 38.31 -7.68
C VAL A 221 -5.71 37.08 -8.23
N SER A 222 -5.24 35.91 -7.81
CA SER A 222 -5.88 34.63 -8.09
C SER A 222 -6.13 33.90 -6.78
N TRP A 223 -7.33 33.38 -6.62
CA TRP A 223 -7.73 32.55 -5.49
C TRP A 223 -8.09 31.16 -5.95
N GLN A 224 -7.47 30.16 -5.32
CA GLN A 224 -7.69 28.74 -5.60
C GLN A 224 -8.12 28.02 -4.33
N TRP A 225 -9.07 27.12 -4.49
CA TRP A 225 -9.50 26.20 -3.45
C TRP A 225 -9.74 24.82 -4.04
N ASP A 226 -9.25 23.76 -3.35
CA ASP A 226 -9.45 22.39 -3.73
C ASP A 226 -9.80 21.55 -2.48
N ALA A 227 -10.76 20.64 -2.64
CA ALA A 227 -11.07 19.59 -1.69
C ALA A 227 -10.84 18.24 -2.37
N PHE A 228 -10.34 17.28 -1.61
CA PHE A 228 -10.13 15.91 -2.10
C PHE A 228 -10.49 14.90 -1.03
N HIS A 229 -10.88 13.73 -1.48
CA HIS A 229 -11.07 12.52 -0.68
C HIS A 229 -10.32 11.38 -1.33
N VAL A 230 -9.56 10.64 -0.52
CA VAL A 230 -8.83 9.44 -0.95
C VAL A 230 -9.22 8.31 -0.02
N TYR A 231 -9.63 7.21 -0.59
CA TYR A 231 -9.93 5.97 0.10
C TYR A 231 -9.00 4.87 -0.40
N LEU A 232 -8.46 4.06 0.50
CA LEU A 232 -7.57 2.95 0.17
C LEU A 232 -8.04 1.69 0.91
N GLU A 233 -8.20 0.60 0.18
CA GLU A 233 -8.50 -0.72 0.71
C GLU A 233 -7.33 -1.68 0.50
N ASN A 234 -7.30 -2.75 1.29
CA ASN A 234 -6.32 -3.84 1.20
C ASN A 234 -4.85 -3.39 1.26
N GLY A 235 -4.57 -2.29 1.98
CA GLY A 235 -3.20 -1.78 2.10
C GLY A 235 -2.24 -2.86 2.61
N VAL A 236 -1.20 -3.16 1.80
CA VAL A 236 -0.20 -4.19 2.14
C VAL A 236 0.85 -3.60 3.06
N ALA A 237 0.97 -4.16 4.25
CA ALA A 237 1.98 -3.76 5.23
C ALA A 237 2.59 -4.96 5.94
N GLN A 238 3.84 -4.82 6.34
CA GLN A 238 4.46 -5.81 7.20
C GLN A 238 3.95 -5.65 8.63
N GLU A 239 3.38 -6.71 9.19
CA GLU A 239 2.96 -6.71 10.59
C GLU A 239 4.17 -6.64 11.54
N SER A 240 4.08 -5.79 12.56
CA SER A 240 5.12 -5.66 13.57
C SER A 240 4.93 -6.67 14.71
N ASN A 241 6.00 -7.04 15.40
CA ASN A 241 5.92 -7.85 16.63
C ASN A 241 4.97 -7.23 17.66
N THR A 242 4.97 -5.92 17.79
CA THR A 242 4.11 -5.23 18.76
C THR A 242 2.64 -5.39 18.37
N SER A 243 2.31 -5.29 17.08
CA SER A 243 0.94 -5.50 16.60
C SER A 243 0.45 -6.92 16.86
N GLN A 244 1.31 -7.92 16.65
CA GLN A 244 0.99 -9.33 16.93
C GLN A 244 0.75 -9.56 18.42
N LEU A 245 1.62 -9.03 19.28
CA LEU A 245 1.46 -9.13 20.73
C LEU A 245 0.23 -8.39 21.25
N VAL A 246 -0.13 -7.26 20.64
CA VAL A 246 -1.39 -6.55 20.95
C VAL A 246 -2.59 -7.39 20.54
N ALA A 247 -2.58 -7.98 19.33
CA ALA A 247 -3.65 -8.85 18.88
C ALA A 247 -3.81 -10.09 19.78
N GLU A 248 -2.70 -10.71 20.19
CA GLU A 248 -2.69 -11.80 21.16
C GLU A 248 -3.32 -11.38 22.49
N GLY A 249 -2.96 -10.20 22.98
CA GLY A 249 -3.52 -9.63 24.21
C GLY A 249 -5.02 -9.38 24.12
N VAL A 250 -5.52 -8.91 22.97
CA VAL A 250 -6.97 -8.78 22.72
C VAL A 250 -7.65 -10.14 22.74
N CYS A 251 -7.05 -11.14 22.10
CA CYS A 251 -7.59 -12.50 22.05
C CYS A 251 -7.65 -13.14 23.45
N LEU A 252 -6.59 -13.02 24.25
CA LEU A 252 -6.47 -13.65 25.56
C LEU A 252 -7.27 -12.93 26.67
N TYR A 253 -7.35 -11.62 26.61
CA TYR A 253 -7.89 -10.79 27.70
C TYR A 253 -9.06 -9.91 27.29
N GLY A 254 -9.46 -9.93 26.02
CA GLY A 254 -10.57 -9.13 25.49
C GLY A 254 -10.32 -7.62 25.54
N GLN A 255 -9.06 -7.18 25.61
CA GLN A 255 -8.66 -5.79 25.72
C GLN A 255 -7.52 -5.46 24.74
N ALA A 256 -7.63 -4.34 24.06
CA ALA A 256 -6.51 -3.76 23.32
C ALA A 256 -5.53 -3.12 24.34
N PHE A 257 -4.23 -3.33 24.15
CA PHE A 257 -3.14 -2.83 24.98
C PHE A 257 -2.45 -1.66 24.32
#